data_ebd45a64d4a2bb213b4cb852128ebe2e
#
_entry.id   ebd45a64d4a2bb213b4cb852128ebe2e
#
_cell.length_a   1.000
_cell.length_b   1.000
_cell.length_c   1.000
_cell.angle_alpha   90.00
_cell.angle_beta   90.00
_cell.angle_gamma   90.00
#
_symmetry.space_group_name_H-M   'P 1'
#
loop_
_entity.id
_entity.type
_entity.pdbx_description
1 polymer ?
#
loop_
_entity_poly.entity_id
_entity_poly.type
_entity_poly.pdbx_seq_one_letter_code
_entity_poly.pdbx_strand_id
1 'polypeptide(L)'
;MTPAERKEKIEAYGNGVAQLEEALKQFPRNMWQWKPAANRWSIHEILIHLADSESNAYLRARRFLAEPGQPVMAYDQDVWAQKLNYHAQNPDDAVALLRLVRKMTYALIRDLPDDVWSRTALHPEHSNYTFERWLEIYSGHIPGHISQMKKNHTSWLADRTG
;
A
#
# COMPACT_ATOMS: atom_id res chain seq x y z
N MET A 1 -13.07 12.36 10.86
CA MET A 1 -13.60 12.16 9.47
C MET A 1 -15.10 12.06 9.53
N THR A 2 -15.82 12.73 8.63
CA THR A 2 -17.27 12.59 8.49
C THR A 2 -17.64 11.25 7.85
N PRO A 3 -18.88 10.74 7.99
CA PRO A 3 -19.32 9.53 7.29
C PRO A 3 -19.18 9.61 5.77
N ALA A 4 -19.40 10.78 5.17
CA ALA A 4 -19.24 10.98 3.73
C ALA A 4 -17.77 10.87 3.30
N GLU A 5 -16.85 11.55 3.97
CA GLU A 5 -15.41 11.44 3.72
C GLU A 5 -14.90 10.00 3.92
N ARG A 6 -15.43 9.30 4.92
CA ARG A 6 -15.08 7.90 5.16
C ARG A 6 -15.52 7.01 4.02
N LYS A 7 -16.74 7.18 3.52
CA LYS A 7 -17.24 6.45 2.36
C LYS A 7 -16.35 6.67 1.14
N GLU A 8 -15.99 7.91 0.84
CA GLU A 8 -15.07 8.23 -0.26
C GLU A 8 -13.71 7.53 -0.12
N LYS A 9 -13.15 7.50 1.10
CA LYS A 9 -11.88 6.81 1.37
C LYS A 9 -11.99 5.29 1.27
N ILE A 10 -13.12 4.69 1.67
CA ILE A 10 -13.39 3.27 1.50
C ILE A 10 -13.42 2.91 0.01
N GLU A 11 -14.12 3.71 -0.81
CA GLU A 11 -14.15 3.52 -2.27
C GLU A 11 -12.76 3.74 -2.90
N ALA A 12 -12.03 4.77 -2.48
CA ALA A 12 -10.64 5.01 -2.92
C ALA A 12 -9.74 3.81 -2.56
N TYR A 13 -9.89 3.25 -1.36
CA TYR A 13 -9.20 2.03 -0.95
C TYR A 13 -9.57 0.86 -1.89
N GLY A 14 -10.84 0.61 -2.15
CA GLY A 14 -11.30 -0.48 -3.03
C GLY A 14 -10.76 -0.36 -4.46
N ASN A 15 -10.71 0.86 -5.00
CA ASN A 15 -10.30 1.15 -6.38
C ASN A 15 -8.77 1.21 -6.58
N GLY A 16 -7.97 1.19 -5.52
CA GLY A 16 -6.52 1.44 -5.61
C GLY A 16 -5.78 0.47 -6.53
N VAL A 17 -6.12 -0.83 -6.51
CA VAL A 17 -5.45 -1.82 -7.38
C VAL A 17 -5.77 -1.60 -8.85
N ALA A 18 -7.02 -1.29 -9.20
CA ALA A 18 -7.38 -0.97 -10.58
C ALA A 18 -6.61 0.27 -11.10
N GLN A 19 -6.42 1.29 -10.25
CA GLN A 19 -5.60 2.46 -10.57
C GLN A 19 -4.13 2.08 -10.76
N LEU A 20 -3.58 1.19 -9.93
CA LEU A 20 -2.21 0.68 -10.08
C LEU A 20 -2.03 -0.05 -11.40
N GLU A 21 -2.91 -0.98 -11.72
CA GLU A 21 -2.85 -1.78 -12.95
C GLU A 21 -2.95 -0.90 -14.21
N GLU A 22 -3.79 0.13 -14.17
CA GLU A 22 -3.87 1.11 -15.26
C GLU A 22 -2.59 1.95 -15.39
N ALA A 23 -2.02 2.37 -14.26
CA ALA A 23 -0.75 3.11 -14.26
C ALA A 23 0.41 2.26 -14.78
N LEU A 24 0.46 0.96 -14.44
CA LEU A 24 1.53 0.05 -14.87
C LEU A 24 1.59 -0.12 -16.39
N LYS A 25 0.48 0.03 -17.11
CA LYS A 25 0.46 0.00 -18.60
C LYS A 25 1.27 1.13 -19.23
N GLN A 26 1.50 2.22 -18.51
CA GLN A 26 2.26 3.38 -18.98
C GLN A 26 3.77 3.21 -18.82
N PHE A 27 4.23 2.20 -18.08
CA PHE A 27 5.65 2.00 -17.76
C PHE A 27 6.23 0.80 -18.52
N PRO A 28 7.20 1.00 -19.43
CA PRO A 28 7.87 -0.09 -20.14
C PRO A 28 8.46 -1.10 -19.15
N ARG A 29 8.24 -2.39 -19.38
CA ARG A 29 8.66 -3.45 -18.46
C ARG A 29 10.16 -3.44 -18.18
N ASN A 30 10.97 -3.08 -19.16
CA ASN A 30 12.44 -3.02 -19.06
C ASN A 30 12.96 -1.90 -18.14
N MET A 31 12.12 -0.93 -17.74
CA MET A 31 12.49 0.08 -16.74
C MET A 31 12.18 -0.32 -15.30
N TRP A 32 11.41 -1.40 -15.07
CA TRP A 32 10.87 -1.69 -13.74
C TRP A 32 11.94 -1.91 -12.67
N GLN A 33 13.12 -2.41 -13.03
CA GLN A 33 14.26 -2.58 -12.11
C GLN A 33 15.20 -1.36 -12.08
N TRP A 34 15.00 -0.36 -12.97
CA TRP A 34 15.80 0.84 -12.96
C TRP A 34 15.52 1.69 -11.72
N LYS A 35 16.59 2.21 -11.10
CA LYS A 35 16.52 3.06 -9.91
C LYS A 35 16.94 4.48 -10.25
N PRO A 36 16.18 5.53 -9.86
CA PRO A 36 16.58 6.92 -10.09
C PRO A 36 17.80 7.34 -9.27
N ALA A 37 18.07 6.65 -8.16
CA ALA A 37 19.26 6.78 -7.33
C ALA A 37 19.43 5.53 -6.46
N ALA A 38 20.62 5.29 -5.92
CA ALA A 38 20.93 4.10 -5.12
C ALA A 38 20.02 3.91 -3.91
N ASN A 39 19.60 5.01 -3.28
CA ASN A 39 18.71 5.04 -2.11
C ASN A 39 17.21 5.25 -2.48
N ARG A 40 16.85 5.10 -3.73
CA ARG A 40 15.46 5.22 -4.19
C ARG A 40 14.95 3.88 -4.70
N TRP A 41 13.68 3.61 -4.49
CA TRP A 41 13.06 2.37 -4.95
C TRP A 41 12.74 2.40 -6.44
N SER A 42 13.01 1.29 -7.11
CA SER A 42 12.53 1.00 -8.46
C SER A 42 11.03 0.71 -8.46
N ILE A 43 10.39 0.68 -9.64
CA ILE A 43 8.98 0.23 -9.77
C ILE A 43 8.84 -1.20 -9.25
N HIS A 44 9.78 -2.08 -9.55
CA HIS A 44 9.80 -3.45 -9.07
C HIS A 44 9.77 -3.54 -7.53
N GLU A 45 10.68 -2.83 -6.86
CA GLU A 45 10.71 -2.78 -5.38
C GLU A 45 9.42 -2.22 -4.79
N ILE A 46 8.84 -1.19 -5.40
CA ILE A 46 7.55 -0.61 -4.97
C ILE A 46 6.42 -1.65 -5.05
N LEU A 47 6.38 -2.49 -6.08
CA LEU A 47 5.32 -3.51 -6.22
C LEU A 47 5.42 -4.58 -5.13
N ILE A 48 6.62 -5.04 -4.80
CA ILE A 48 6.82 -5.99 -3.70
C ILE A 48 6.45 -5.33 -2.35
N HIS A 49 6.91 -4.09 -2.14
CA HIS A 49 6.54 -3.32 -0.94
C HIS A 49 5.02 -3.15 -0.79
N LEU A 50 4.30 -2.87 -1.87
CA LEU A 50 2.85 -2.73 -1.82
C LEU A 50 2.17 -4.03 -1.38
N ALA A 51 2.66 -5.20 -1.83
CA ALA A 51 2.13 -6.49 -1.40
C ALA A 51 2.41 -6.77 0.08
N ASP A 52 3.62 -6.52 0.56
CA ASP A 52 4.00 -6.68 1.96
C ASP A 52 3.22 -5.74 2.88
N SER A 53 3.13 -4.46 2.49
CA SER A 53 2.39 -3.46 3.24
C SER A 53 0.89 -3.78 3.31
N GLU A 54 0.29 -4.22 2.21
CA GLU A 54 -1.13 -4.60 2.19
C GLU A 54 -1.41 -5.89 2.97
N SER A 55 -0.46 -6.83 3.02
CA SER A 55 -0.55 -8.02 3.86
C SER A 55 -0.60 -7.64 5.35
N ASN A 56 0.22 -6.66 5.76
CA ASN A 56 0.16 -6.08 7.10
C ASN A 56 -1.16 -5.32 7.33
N ALA A 57 -1.62 -4.54 6.36
CA ALA A 57 -2.89 -3.83 6.42
C ALA A 57 -4.08 -4.78 6.61
N TYR A 58 -4.07 -5.89 5.89
CA TYR A 58 -5.07 -6.97 5.98
C TYR A 58 -5.17 -7.54 7.40
N LEU A 59 -4.04 -7.85 8.02
CA LEU A 59 -4.01 -8.36 9.40
C LEU A 59 -4.44 -7.28 10.40
N ARG A 60 -3.99 -6.04 10.22
CA ARG A 60 -4.33 -4.90 11.09
C ARG A 60 -5.82 -4.60 11.07
N ALA A 61 -6.46 -4.58 9.90
CA ALA A 61 -7.91 -4.38 9.78
C ALA A 61 -8.70 -5.43 10.58
N ARG A 62 -8.28 -6.69 10.51
CA ARG A 62 -8.90 -7.78 11.29
C ARG A 62 -8.68 -7.62 12.79
N ARG A 63 -7.50 -7.16 13.19
CA ARG A 63 -7.19 -6.88 14.59
C ARG A 63 -8.10 -5.79 15.17
N PHE A 64 -8.32 -4.69 14.44
CA PHE A 64 -9.25 -3.64 14.87
C PHE A 64 -10.68 -4.15 15.07
N LEU A 65 -11.12 -5.11 14.24
CA LEU A 65 -12.48 -5.62 14.27
C LEU A 65 -12.68 -6.73 15.31
N ALA A 66 -11.78 -7.69 15.36
CA ALA A 66 -11.92 -8.89 16.20
C ALA A 66 -11.26 -8.74 17.58
N GLU A 67 -10.18 -7.98 17.68
CA GLU A 67 -9.35 -7.86 18.89
C GLU A 67 -8.91 -6.41 19.14
N PRO A 68 -9.85 -5.46 19.30
CA PRO A 68 -9.49 -4.05 19.51
C PRO A 68 -8.61 -3.87 20.76
N GLY A 69 -7.72 -2.88 20.71
CA GLY A 69 -6.77 -2.61 21.79
C GLY A 69 -5.53 -3.49 21.81
N GLN A 70 -5.43 -4.53 20.98
CA GLN A 70 -4.27 -5.41 20.93
C GLN A 70 -3.14 -4.84 20.07
N PRO A 71 -1.87 -5.26 20.30
CA PRO A 71 -0.73 -4.83 19.50
C PRO A 71 -0.86 -5.23 18.03
N VAL A 72 -0.41 -4.33 17.14
CA VAL A 72 -0.21 -4.62 15.71
C VAL A 72 1.27 -4.61 15.38
N MET A 73 1.67 -5.42 14.40
CA MET A 73 3.05 -5.48 13.94
C MET A 73 3.43 -4.19 13.21
N ALA A 74 4.59 -3.62 13.58
CA ALA A 74 5.32 -2.66 12.75
C ALA A 74 6.50 -3.36 12.07
N TYR A 75 6.99 -2.78 10.98
CA TYR A 75 8.17 -3.27 10.28
C TYR A 75 8.89 -2.11 9.59
N ASP A 76 10.21 -2.22 9.51
CA ASP A 76 11.04 -1.31 8.74
C ASP A 76 11.04 -1.73 7.27
N GLN A 77 10.38 -0.93 6.43
CA GLN A 77 10.20 -1.21 5.01
C GLN A 77 11.52 -1.23 4.22
N ASP A 78 12.51 -0.42 4.61
CA ASP A 78 13.80 -0.36 3.92
C ASP A 78 14.67 -1.57 4.28
N VAL A 79 14.61 -2.01 5.54
CA VAL A 79 15.22 -3.27 5.97
C VAL A 79 14.59 -4.46 5.24
N TRP A 80 13.25 -4.49 5.10
CA TRP A 80 12.57 -5.55 4.37
C TRP A 80 12.97 -5.56 2.89
N ALA A 81 12.97 -4.41 2.22
CA ALA A 81 13.37 -4.33 0.83
C ALA A 81 14.78 -4.89 0.59
N GLN A 82 15.70 -4.61 1.50
CA GLN A 82 17.09 -5.07 1.42
C GLN A 82 17.22 -6.56 1.79
N LYS A 83 16.71 -6.95 2.98
CA LYS A 83 16.94 -8.28 3.54
C LYS A 83 16.15 -9.37 2.85
N LEU A 84 14.97 -9.06 2.31
CA LEU A 84 14.13 -9.97 1.55
C LEU A 84 14.45 -9.94 0.05
N ASN A 85 15.46 -9.16 -0.37
CA ASN A 85 15.89 -9.05 -1.76
C ASN A 85 14.72 -8.85 -2.73
N TYR A 86 14.07 -7.69 -2.65
CA TYR A 86 12.88 -7.40 -3.45
C TYR A 86 13.10 -7.57 -4.96
N HIS A 87 14.31 -7.29 -5.47
CA HIS A 87 14.63 -7.47 -6.89
C HIS A 87 14.62 -8.93 -7.35
N ALA A 88 14.76 -9.91 -6.46
CA ALA A 88 14.69 -11.33 -6.77
C ALA A 88 13.27 -11.90 -6.74
N GLN A 89 12.29 -11.14 -6.20
CA GLN A 89 10.92 -11.59 -6.08
C GLN A 89 10.13 -11.30 -7.38
N ASN A 90 9.06 -12.07 -7.63
CA ASN A 90 8.23 -11.88 -8.82
C ASN A 90 7.21 -10.74 -8.60
N PRO A 91 7.28 -9.62 -9.34
CA PRO A 91 6.36 -8.51 -9.17
C PRO A 91 4.92 -8.82 -9.63
N ASP A 92 4.73 -9.79 -10.51
CA ASP A 92 3.39 -10.17 -10.96
C ASP A 92 2.66 -10.97 -9.87
N ASP A 93 3.36 -11.83 -9.13
CA ASP A 93 2.83 -12.53 -7.95
C ASP A 93 2.51 -11.53 -6.82
N ALA A 94 3.37 -10.52 -6.63
CA ALA A 94 3.11 -9.45 -5.66
C ALA A 94 1.83 -8.67 -5.99
N VAL A 95 1.61 -8.30 -7.26
CA VAL A 95 0.37 -7.63 -7.69
C VAL A 95 -0.85 -8.55 -7.53
N ALA A 96 -0.71 -9.86 -7.79
CA ALA A 96 -1.78 -10.83 -7.59
C ALA A 96 -2.16 -10.95 -6.11
N LEU A 97 -1.18 -11.06 -5.21
CA LEU A 97 -1.40 -11.07 -3.76
C LEU A 97 -2.08 -9.78 -3.29
N LEU A 98 -1.52 -8.62 -3.66
CA LEU A 98 -2.08 -7.30 -3.36
C LEU A 98 -3.56 -7.21 -3.74
N ARG A 99 -3.91 -7.66 -4.95
CA ARG A 99 -5.30 -7.67 -5.44
C ARG A 99 -6.22 -8.50 -4.56
N LEU A 100 -5.80 -9.70 -4.18
CA LEU A 100 -6.61 -10.61 -3.37
C LEU A 100 -6.83 -10.08 -1.95
N VAL A 101 -5.76 -9.70 -1.25
CA VAL A 101 -5.88 -9.23 0.15
C VAL A 101 -6.65 -7.92 0.23
N ARG A 102 -6.47 -7.02 -0.73
CA ARG A 102 -7.20 -5.75 -0.79
C ARG A 102 -8.69 -5.95 -1.09
N LYS A 103 -9.01 -6.82 -2.05
CA LYS A 103 -10.40 -7.20 -2.35
C LYS A 103 -11.11 -7.77 -1.11
N MET A 104 -10.44 -8.68 -0.39
CA MET A 104 -11.00 -9.29 0.82
C MET A 104 -11.18 -8.26 1.95
N THR A 105 -10.23 -7.33 2.09
CA THR A 105 -10.33 -6.27 3.11
C THR A 105 -11.42 -5.26 2.74
N TYR A 106 -11.52 -4.84 1.48
CA TYR A 106 -12.59 -3.95 1.02
C TYR A 106 -13.97 -4.56 1.28
N ALA A 107 -14.18 -5.84 0.94
CA ALA A 107 -15.43 -6.53 1.20
C ALA A 107 -15.78 -6.59 2.71
N LEU A 108 -14.76 -6.65 3.57
CA LEU A 108 -14.92 -6.66 5.02
C LEU A 108 -15.31 -5.30 5.59
N ILE A 109 -14.77 -4.20 5.02
CA ILE A 109 -14.88 -2.87 5.63
C ILE A 109 -15.96 -1.97 5.04
N ARG A 110 -16.45 -2.25 3.83
CA ARG A 110 -17.29 -1.33 3.05
C ARG A 110 -18.63 -0.98 3.70
N ASP A 111 -19.18 -1.90 4.48
CA ASP A 111 -20.51 -1.78 5.09
C ASP A 111 -20.45 -1.74 6.62
N LEU A 112 -19.29 -1.40 7.20
CA LEU A 112 -19.14 -1.33 8.65
C LEU A 112 -19.88 -0.12 9.26
N PRO A 113 -20.46 -0.28 10.45
CA PRO A 113 -21.08 0.83 11.17
C PRO A 113 -20.06 1.85 11.66
N ASP A 114 -20.51 3.08 11.92
CA ASP A 114 -19.65 4.21 12.23
C ASP A 114 -18.83 4.06 13.51
N ASP A 115 -19.35 3.36 14.51
CA ASP A 115 -18.71 3.19 15.82
C ASP A 115 -17.41 2.39 15.77
N VAL A 116 -17.24 1.49 14.79
CA VAL A 116 -16.02 0.67 14.70
C VAL A 116 -14.78 1.46 14.31
N TRP A 117 -14.93 2.60 13.65
CA TRP A 117 -13.82 3.39 13.12
C TRP A 117 -13.01 4.11 14.19
N SER A 118 -13.59 4.28 15.39
CA SER A 118 -12.91 4.81 16.57
C SER A 118 -12.09 3.75 17.35
N ARG A 119 -12.22 2.46 17.01
CA ARG A 119 -11.47 1.39 17.67
C ARG A 119 -9.97 1.60 17.48
N THR A 120 -9.20 1.29 18.53
CA THR A 120 -7.76 1.49 18.58
C THR A 120 -6.99 0.17 18.51
N ALA A 121 -5.71 0.26 18.13
CA ALA A 121 -4.72 -0.80 18.30
C ALA A 121 -3.42 -0.17 18.83
N LEU A 122 -2.59 -0.97 19.52
CA LEU A 122 -1.28 -0.51 19.99
C LEU A 122 -0.29 -0.63 18.82
N HIS A 123 0.25 0.52 18.38
CA HIS A 123 1.25 0.59 17.32
C HIS A 123 2.55 1.19 17.88
N PRO A 124 3.74 0.59 17.66
CA PRO A 124 4.97 1.10 18.24
C PRO A 124 5.32 2.55 17.84
N GLU A 125 4.91 2.96 16.66
CA GLU A 125 5.26 4.26 16.06
C GLU A 125 4.11 5.28 16.11
N HIS A 126 2.89 4.87 16.48
CA HIS A 126 1.70 5.72 16.50
C HIS A 126 1.00 5.64 17.86
N SER A 127 1.07 6.72 18.63
CA SER A 127 0.47 6.80 19.99
C SER A 127 -1.05 6.66 20.01
N ASN A 128 -1.74 7.00 18.92
CA ASN A 128 -3.19 6.86 18.76
C ASN A 128 -3.53 6.29 17.40
N TYR A 129 -3.32 4.97 17.25
CA TYR A 129 -3.60 4.28 16.00
C TYR A 129 -5.03 3.76 15.98
N THR A 130 -5.93 4.54 15.37
CA THR A 130 -7.35 4.19 15.18
C THR A 130 -7.58 3.48 13.87
N PHE A 131 -8.71 2.77 13.75
CA PHE A 131 -9.11 2.17 12.49
C PHE A 131 -9.38 3.22 11.40
N GLU A 132 -9.89 4.39 11.78
CA GLU A 132 -10.01 5.54 10.89
C GLU A 132 -8.64 6.00 10.35
N ARG A 133 -7.60 6.06 11.23
CA ARG A 133 -6.23 6.40 10.81
C ARG A 133 -5.64 5.34 9.87
N TRP A 134 -5.94 4.06 10.10
CA TRP A 134 -5.59 2.98 9.18
C TRP A 134 -6.20 3.24 7.79
N LEU A 135 -7.48 3.60 7.71
CA LEU A 135 -8.15 3.88 6.43
C LEU A 135 -7.52 5.09 5.71
N GLU A 136 -7.20 6.17 6.44
CA GLU A 136 -6.50 7.33 5.87
C GLU A 136 -5.18 6.94 5.20
N ILE A 137 -4.35 6.15 5.91
CA ILE A 137 -3.06 5.70 5.40
C ILE A 137 -3.25 4.85 4.14
N TYR A 138 -4.05 3.80 4.22
CA TYR A 138 -4.13 2.79 3.16
C TYR A 138 -4.99 3.19 1.97
N SER A 139 -5.92 4.14 2.11
CA SER A 139 -6.62 4.74 0.97
C SER A 139 -5.69 5.59 0.10
N GLY A 140 -4.68 6.24 0.70
CA GLY A 140 -3.69 7.06 0.01
C GLY A 140 -2.42 6.33 -0.43
N HIS A 141 -2.16 5.11 0.05
CA HIS A 141 -0.88 4.43 -0.10
C HIS A 141 -0.56 4.09 -1.56
N ILE A 142 -1.46 3.40 -2.27
CA ILE A 142 -1.26 3.07 -3.69
C ILE A 142 -1.18 4.34 -4.56
N PRO A 143 -2.08 5.33 -4.46
CA PRO A 143 -1.94 6.60 -5.20
C PRO A 143 -0.61 7.30 -4.97
N GLY A 144 -0.10 7.30 -3.74
CA GLY A 144 1.22 7.85 -3.42
C GLY A 144 2.35 7.15 -4.18
N HIS A 145 2.33 5.82 -4.20
CA HIS A 145 3.33 5.02 -4.94
C HIS A 145 3.17 5.13 -6.46
N ILE A 146 1.95 5.25 -6.99
CA ILE A 146 1.76 5.56 -8.43
C ILE A 146 2.42 6.89 -8.78
N SER A 147 2.28 7.91 -7.95
CA SER A 147 2.97 9.19 -8.14
C SER A 147 4.49 9.04 -8.12
N GLN A 148 5.03 8.22 -7.24
CA GLN A 148 6.46 7.89 -7.18
C GLN A 148 6.93 7.16 -8.46
N MET A 149 6.17 6.17 -8.94
CA MET A 149 6.47 5.45 -10.20
C MET A 149 6.48 6.39 -11.42
N LYS A 150 5.53 7.34 -11.49
CA LYS A 150 5.51 8.36 -12.55
C LYS A 150 6.75 9.25 -12.53
N LYS A 151 7.22 9.65 -11.35
CA LYS A 151 8.49 10.40 -11.20
C LYS A 151 9.69 9.56 -11.65
N ASN A 152 9.73 8.27 -11.29
CA ASN A 152 10.76 7.36 -11.77
C ASN A 152 10.76 7.27 -13.31
N HIS A 153 9.59 7.17 -13.93
CA HIS A 153 9.46 7.11 -15.40
C HIS A 153 9.98 8.38 -16.07
N THR A 154 9.61 9.55 -15.55
CA THR A 154 10.13 10.83 -16.07
C THR A 154 11.66 10.90 -16.00
N SER A 155 12.25 10.48 -14.87
CA SER A 155 13.70 10.46 -14.70
C SER A 155 14.39 9.44 -15.61
N TRP A 156 13.78 8.26 -15.81
CA TRP A 156 14.30 7.24 -16.72
C TRP A 156 14.31 7.70 -18.18
N LEU A 157 13.28 8.43 -18.63
CA LEU A 157 13.23 9.01 -19.97
C LEU A 157 14.32 10.06 -20.15
N ALA A 158 14.53 10.92 -19.17
CA ALA A 158 15.58 11.96 -19.22
C ALA A 158 17.00 11.36 -19.30
N ASP A 159 17.26 10.27 -18.55
CA ASP A 159 18.55 9.56 -18.54
C ASP A 159 18.91 8.93 -19.92
N ARG A 160 17.91 8.66 -20.76
CA ARG A 160 18.09 8.04 -22.08
C ARG A 160 18.22 9.05 -23.22
N THR A 161 17.96 10.32 -22.96
CA THR A 161 17.99 11.41 -23.97
C THR A 161 19.20 12.34 -23.80
N GLY A 162 19.97 12.20 -22.74
CA GLY A 162 21.23 12.91 -22.47
C GLY A 162 22.43 12.03 -22.75
#